data_6d8a3a1b4b9bcf1c7ecfe92da09efb7f
#
_entry.id   6d8a3a1b4b9bcf1c7ecfe92da09efb7f
#
_cell.length_a   1.000
_cell.length_b   1.000
_cell.length_c   1.000
_cell.angle_alpha   90.00
_cell.angle_beta   90.00
_cell.angle_gamma   90.00
#
_symmetry.space_group_name_H-M   'P 1'
#
loop_
_entity.id
_entity.type
_entity.pdbx_description
1 polymer ?
#
loop_
_entity_poly.entity_id
_entity_poly.type
_entity_poly.pdbx_seq_one_letter_code
_entity_poly.pdbx_strand_id
1 'polypeptide(L)' 'MADDFAKGYSCAVATLIRLDNGVSTNARELFRAGGWSIDELKKVGIDVTDLDILKKYREELEK' A
#
# COMPACT_ATOMS: atom_id res chain seq x y z
N MET A 1 -11.37 -8.39 -11.39
CA MET A 1 -10.85 -7.21 -12.07
C MET A 1 -9.57 -6.72 -11.41
N ALA A 2 -8.62 -6.22 -12.20
CA ALA A 2 -7.34 -5.76 -11.67
C ALA A 2 -7.49 -4.65 -10.63
N ASP A 3 -8.46 -3.74 -10.83
CA ASP A 3 -8.70 -2.63 -9.92
C ASP A 3 -9.18 -3.10 -8.55
N ASP A 4 -10.07 -4.07 -8.53
CA ASP A 4 -10.58 -4.60 -7.25
C ASP A 4 -9.50 -5.34 -6.50
N PHE A 5 -8.66 -6.06 -7.23
CA PHE A 5 -7.52 -6.75 -6.63
C PHE A 5 -6.53 -5.75 -6.03
N ALA A 6 -6.22 -4.70 -6.78
CA ALA A 6 -5.30 -3.66 -6.31
C ALA A 6 -5.86 -2.95 -5.07
N LYS A 7 -7.17 -2.67 -5.05
CA LYS A 7 -7.81 -2.05 -3.90
C LYS A 7 -7.72 -2.91 -2.65
N GLY A 8 -8.03 -4.19 -2.78
CA GLY A 8 -7.95 -5.12 -1.65
C GLY A 8 -6.52 -5.32 -1.17
N TYR A 9 -5.59 -5.41 -2.11
CA TYR A 9 -4.19 -5.57 -1.80
C TYR A 9 -3.66 -4.37 -1.03
N SER A 10 -3.98 -3.17 -1.50
CA SER A 10 -3.56 -1.92 -0.86
C SER A 10 -4.15 -1.78 0.52
N CYS A 11 -5.40 -2.18 0.70
CA CYS A 11 -6.05 -2.18 2.00
C CYS A 11 -5.31 -3.10 2.97
N ALA A 12 -4.89 -4.27 2.51
CA ALA A 12 -4.13 -5.22 3.34
C ALA A 12 -2.79 -4.63 3.77
N VAL A 13 -2.07 -3.99 2.84
CA VAL A 13 -0.78 -3.36 3.16
C VAL A 13 -0.99 -2.24 4.18
N ALA A 14 -1.95 -1.37 3.93
CA ALA A 14 -2.23 -0.25 4.83
C ALA A 14 -2.66 -0.74 6.21
N THR A 15 -3.46 -1.80 6.26
CA THR A 15 -3.90 -2.38 7.53
C THR A 15 -2.71 -2.91 8.33
N LEU A 16 -1.79 -3.59 7.66
CA LEU A 16 -0.59 -4.11 8.31
C LEU A 16 0.26 -2.97 8.89
N ILE A 17 0.41 -1.89 8.13
CA ILE A 17 1.16 -0.72 8.60
C ILE A 17 0.50 -0.13 9.84
N ARG A 18 -0.82 -0.03 9.86
CA ARG A 18 -1.55 0.50 11.00
C ARG A 18 -1.42 -0.39 12.23
N LEU A 19 -1.49 -1.70 12.05
CA LEU A 19 -1.37 -2.64 13.15
C LEU A 19 0.02 -2.60 13.79
N ASP A 20 1.05 -2.42 12.96
CA ASP A 20 2.44 -2.41 13.42
C ASP A 20 2.95 -1.01 13.75
N ASN A 21 2.13 0.02 13.57
CA ASN A 21 2.51 1.42 13.78
C ASN A 21 3.72 1.83 12.94
N GLY A 22 3.79 1.33 11.72
CA GLY A 22 4.87 1.65 10.82
C GLY A 22 5.10 0.54 9.82
N VAL A 23 6.12 0.70 8.98
CA VAL A 23 6.42 -0.25 7.93
C VAL A 23 7.38 -1.32 8.46
N SER A 24 6.85 -2.51 8.70
CA SER A 24 7.66 -3.67 9.03
C SER A 24 8.29 -4.23 7.76
N THR A 25 9.23 -5.15 7.91
CA THR A 25 9.81 -5.85 6.76
C THR A 25 8.73 -6.56 5.96
N ASN A 26 7.78 -7.19 6.66
CA ASN A 26 6.69 -7.89 5.98
C ASN A 26 5.79 -6.94 5.20
N ALA A 27 5.48 -5.77 5.75
CA ALA A 27 4.65 -4.80 5.06
C ALA A 27 5.34 -4.31 3.78
N ARG A 28 6.64 -4.04 3.85
CA ARG A 28 7.39 -3.59 2.68
C ARG A 28 7.45 -4.67 1.62
N GLU A 29 7.70 -5.91 2.02
CA GLU A 29 7.75 -7.01 1.07
C GLU A 29 6.38 -7.28 0.44
N LEU A 30 5.31 -7.17 1.22
CA LEU A 30 3.97 -7.31 0.70
C LEU A 30 3.67 -6.23 -0.33
N PHE A 31 4.04 -4.98 -0.04
CA PHE A 31 3.85 -3.89 -0.99
C PHE A 31 4.60 -4.15 -2.29
N ARG A 32 5.85 -4.55 -2.20
CA ARG A 32 6.68 -4.83 -3.38
C ARG A 32 6.16 -5.99 -4.20
N ALA A 33 5.67 -7.01 -3.54
CA ALA A 33 5.15 -8.21 -4.21
C ALA A 33 3.95 -7.89 -5.10
N GLY A 34 3.20 -6.86 -4.75
CA GLY A 34 2.05 -6.43 -5.55
C GLY A 34 2.43 -5.83 -6.89
N GLY A 35 3.60 -5.20 -6.96
CA GLY A 35 4.10 -4.65 -8.21
C GLY A 35 3.57 -3.28 -8.60
N TRP A 36 2.84 -2.62 -7.71
CA TRP A 36 2.34 -1.26 -7.99
C TRP A 36 3.15 -0.23 -7.23
N SER A 37 3.39 0.93 -7.87
CA SER A 37 3.88 2.09 -7.16
C SER A 37 2.70 2.80 -6.49
N ILE A 38 3.00 3.71 -5.57
CA ILE A 38 1.96 4.50 -4.92
C ILE A 38 1.20 5.33 -5.94
N ASP A 39 1.91 5.90 -6.92
CA ASP A 39 1.28 6.69 -7.97
C ASP A 39 0.34 5.84 -8.83
N GLU A 40 0.72 4.61 -9.12
CA GLU A 40 -0.14 3.70 -9.85
C GLU A 40 -1.41 3.36 -9.06
N LEU A 41 -1.27 3.14 -7.76
CA LEU A 41 -2.41 2.87 -6.89
C LEU A 41 -3.35 4.07 -6.80
N LYS A 42 -2.79 5.28 -6.83
CA LYS A 42 -3.60 6.49 -6.87
C LYS A 42 -4.45 6.53 -8.12
N LYS A 43 -3.88 6.15 -9.26
CA LYS A 43 -4.60 6.13 -10.53
C LYS A 43 -5.70 5.08 -10.55
N VAL A 44 -5.46 3.95 -9.90
CA VAL A 44 -6.47 2.89 -9.77
C VAL A 44 -7.66 3.37 -8.95
N GLY A 45 -7.44 4.32 -8.05
CA GLY A 45 -8.53 4.85 -7.22
C GLY A 45 -8.74 4.08 -5.93
N ILE A 46 -7.65 3.69 -5.27
CA ILE A 46 -7.76 3.01 -3.97
C ILE A 46 -8.34 3.96 -2.94
N ASP A 47 -8.79 3.41 -1.81
CA ASP A 47 -9.37 4.18 -0.73
C ASP A 47 -8.43 5.31 -0.30
N VAL A 48 -8.97 6.50 -0.07
CA VAL A 48 -8.19 7.68 0.31
C VAL A 48 -7.42 7.43 1.61
N THR A 49 -8.05 6.76 2.57
CA THR A 49 -7.38 6.47 3.85
C THR A 49 -6.17 5.58 3.63
N ASP A 50 -6.31 4.55 2.80
CA ASP A 50 -5.21 3.66 2.48
C ASP A 50 -4.11 4.40 1.72
N LEU A 51 -4.51 5.23 0.77
CA LEU A 51 -3.55 6.01 -0.01
C LEU A 51 -2.74 6.96 0.89
N ASP A 52 -3.41 7.63 1.83
CA ASP A 52 -2.72 8.52 2.76
C ASP A 52 -1.69 7.79 3.60
N ILE A 53 -2.02 6.58 4.05
CA ILE A 53 -1.07 5.77 4.81
C ILE A 53 0.15 5.40 3.95
N LEU A 54 -0.09 4.98 2.72
CA LEU A 54 1.01 4.61 1.83
C LEU A 54 1.89 5.81 1.50
N LYS A 55 1.29 6.99 1.29
CA LYS A 55 2.06 8.21 1.04
C LYS A 55 2.91 8.60 2.24
N LYS A 56 2.37 8.46 3.44
CA LYS A 56 3.09 8.80 4.66
C LYS A 56 4.37 7.98 4.79
N TYR A 57 4.34 6.74 4.35
CA TYR A 57 5.49 5.83 4.46
C TYR A 57 6.13 5.53 3.11
N ARG A 58 5.98 6.45 2.16
CA ARG A 58 6.50 6.24 0.79
C ARG A 58 7.97 5.84 0.77
N GLU A 59 8.80 6.53 1.52
CA GLU A 59 10.23 6.27 1.50
C GLU A 59 10.56 4.84 1.93
N GLU A 60 9.89 4.35 2.97
CA GLU A 60 10.13 2.99 3.44
C GLU A 60 9.57 1.94 2.49
N LEU A 61 8.47 2.26 1.81
CA LEU A 61 7.81 1.31 0.92
C LEU A 61 8.49 1.20 -0.43
N GLU A 62 8.90 2.33 -1.02
CA GLU A 62 9.42 2.37 -2.39
C GLU A 62 10.95 2.42 -2.46
N LYS A 63 11.61 2.34 -1.35
CA LYS A 63 13.06 2.47 -1.31
C LYS A 63 13.83 1.25 -1.82
#